data_fecb0ebae66a87f36dd9cc55ce8f37b6
#
_entry.id   fecb0ebae66a87f36dd9cc55ce8f37b6
#
_cell.length_a   1.000
_cell.length_b   1.000
_cell.length_c   1.000
_cell.angle_alpha   90.00
_cell.angle_beta   90.00
_cell.angle_gamma   90.00
#
_symmetry.space_group_name_H-M   'P 1'
#
loop_
_entity.id
_entity.type
_entity.pdbx_description
1 polymer ?
#
loop_
_entity_poly.entity_id
_entity_poly.type
_entity_poly.pdbx_seq_one_letter_code
_entity_poly.pdbx_strand_id
1 'polypeptide(L)'
;MGNSFVIHRIHSKTTGTIDMKICLGILPLCLLFTMGTAVAQEGSFKAGTYSAARQGIGGDVTVTLDIDAQGKVLKSTIDAPEETPEVGGEAAIELAKAMTEKQSIQVDGVSGATMTSGAVQEAAEDAYSQAKAN
;
A
#
# COMPACT_ATOMS: atom_id res chain seq x y z
N MET A 1 41.82 -15.96 -21.09
CA MET A 1 40.94 -16.96 -20.51
C MET A 1 39.56 -16.34 -20.44
N GLY A 2 38.73 -16.60 -21.45
CA GLY A 2 37.42 -16.02 -21.61
C GLY A 2 36.36 -16.80 -20.85
N ASN A 3 35.46 -16.10 -20.17
CA ASN A 3 34.20 -16.65 -19.76
C ASN A 3 33.09 -15.91 -20.51
N SER A 4 32.65 -16.54 -21.60
CA SER A 4 31.43 -16.20 -22.31
C SER A 4 30.24 -16.50 -21.42
N PHE A 5 29.54 -15.48 -20.97
CA PHE A 5 28.25 -15.62 -20.34
C PHE A 5 27.18 -15.67 -21.44
N VAL A 6 26.70 -16.87 -21.73
CA VAL A 6 25.64 -17.10 -22.71
C VAL A 6 24.29 -16.75 -22.07
N ILE A 7 23.71 -15.63 -22.50
CA ILE A 7 22.34 -15.27 -22.13
C ILE A 7 21.38 -16.12 -22.98
N HIS A 8 20.71 -17.06 -22.35
CA HIS A 8 19.61 -17.80 -22.96
C HIS A 8 18.38 -16.89 -23.04
N ARG A 9 18.16 -16.38 -24.22
CA ARG A 9 16.94 -15.64 -24.57
C ARG A 9 15.81 -16.64 -24.82
N ILE A 10 14.94 -16.84 -23.85
CA ILE A 10 13.73 -17.65 -24.03
C ILE A 10 12.72 -16.80 -24.79
N HIS A 11 12.59 -17.07 -26.08
CA HIS A 11 11.47 -16.59 -26.91
C HIS A 11 10.30 -17.55 -26.72
N SER A 12 9.35 -17.17 -25.89
CA SER A 12 8.05 -17.83 -25.87
C SER A 12 7.13 -17.10 -26.87
N LYS A 13 7.11 -17.60 -28.11
CA LYS A 13 6.05 -17.28 -29.08
C LYS A 13 4.90 -18.24 -28.84
N THR A 14 3.90 -17.80 -28.11
CA THR A 14 2.61 -18.51 -28.10
C THR A 14 1.68 -17.77 -29.05
N THR A 15 1.72 -18.19 -30.32
CA THR A 15 0.70 -17.83 -31.31
C THR A 15 -0.44 -18.84 -31.15
N GLY A 16 -1.42 -18.53 -30.32
CA GLY A 16 -2.66 -19.30 -30.28
C GLY A 16 -3.60 -18.86 -31.39
N THR A 17 -3.58 -19.58 -32.49
CA THR A 17 -4.58 -19.45 -33.53
C THR A 17 -5.87 -20.09 -33.01
N ILE A 18 -6.90 -19.28 -32.82
CA ILE A 18 -8.24 -19.77 -32.47
C ILE A 18 -8.90 -20.17 -33.78
N ASP A 19 -8.96 -21.46 -34.03
CA ASP A 19 -9.75 -22.02 -35.11
C ASP A 19 -11.24 -21.92 -34.77
N MET A 20 -11.88 -20.99 -35.44
CA MET A 20 -13.32 -20.82 -35.44
C MET A 20 -13.97 -21.83 -36.36
N LYS A 21 -14.24 -23.03 -35.86
CA LYS A 21 -15.15 -23.96 -36.50
C LYS A 21 -16.53 -23.86 -35.89
N ILE A 22 -17.38 -23.15 -36.62
CA ILE A 22 -18.81 -23.08 -36.42
C ILE A 22 -19.41 -24.48 -36.57
N CYS A 23 -19.90 -25.07 -35.49
CA CYS A 23 -20.85 -26.16 -35.56
C CYS A 23 -22.18 -25.69 -35.00
N LEU A 24 -23.09 -25.54 -35.96
CA LEU A 24 -24.52 -25.34 -35.78
C LEU A 24 -25.12 -26.61 -35.17
N GLY A 25 -25.75 -26.54 -34.01
CA GLY A 25 -26.57 -27.64 -33.53
C GLY A 25 -26.88 -27.66 -32.06
N ILE A 26 -28.15 -27.32 -31.75
CA ILE A 26 -28.94 -27.79 -30.64
C ILE A 26 -28.65 -27.19 -29.27
N LEU A 27 -29.55 -26.27 -28.82
CA LEU A 27 -29.76 -25.89 -27.43
C LEU A 27 -30.03 -27.09 -26.54
N PRO A 28 -29.43 -27.11 -25.36
CA PRO A 28 -30.22 -27.31 -24.15
C PRO A 28 -30.05 -26.13 -23.22
N LEU A 29 -31.17 -25.63 -22.80
CA LEU A 29 -31.43 -24.74 -21.69
C LEU A 29 -30.82 -25.33 -20.42
N CYS A 30 -29.55 -25.03 -20.14
CA CYS A 30 -28.95 -25.27 -18.85
C CYS A 30 -28.81 -23.95 -18.13
N LEU A 31 -29.71 -23.78 -17.16
CA LEU A 31 -29.68 -22.75 -16.15
C LEU A 31 -28.43 -22.95 -15.29
N LEU A 32 -27.29 -22.52 -15.78
CA LEU A 32 -26.05 -22.47 -15.01
C LEU A 32 -26.06 -21.20 -14.18
N PHE A 33 -26.41 -21.39 -12.93
CA PHE A 33 -26.14 -20.51 -11.81
C PHE A 33 -24.62 -20.34 -11.76
N THR A 34 -24.07 -19.35 -12.46
CA THR A 34 -22.68 -18.94 -12.30
C THR A 34 -22.57 -18.28 -10.94
N MET A 35 -22.17 -19.04 -9.93
CA MET A 35 -21.57 -18.50 -8.75
C MET A 35 -20.36 -17.68 -9.23
N GLY A 36 -20.51 -16.36 -9.23
CA GLY A 36 -19.42 -15.45 -9.43
C GLY A 36 -18.39 -15.73 -8.32
N THR A 37 -17.32 -16.39 -8.67
CA THR A 37 -16.12 -16.36 -7.85
C THR A 37 -15.70 -14.91 -7.82
N ALA A 38 -15.93 -14.25 -6.67
CA ALA A 38 -15.30 -12.99 -6.39
C ALA A 38 -13.80 -13.25 -6.46
N VAL A 39 -13.18 -12.85 -7.56
CA VAL A 39 -11.74 -12.77 -7.67
C VAL A 39 -11.36 -11.70 -6.67
N ALA A 40 -10.85 -12.11 -5.52
CA ALA A 40 -10.19 -11.20 -4.62
C ALA A 40 -9.07 -10.56 -5.44
N GLN A 41 -9.20 -9.26 -5.74
CA GLN A 41 -8.10 -8.50 -6.31
C GLN A 41 -6.99 -8.62 -5.27
N GLU A 42 -5.94 -9.35 -5.60
CA GLU A 42 -4.73 -9.34 -4.83
C GLU A 42 -4.25 -7.89 -4.85
N GLY A 43 -4.44 -7.21 -3.74
CA GLY A 43 -4.00 -5.85 -3.58
C GLY A 43 -2.48 -5.82 -3.70
N SER A 44 -1.95 -4.78 -4.31
CA SER A 44 -0.50 -4.56 -4.44
C SER A 44 0.18 -4.34 -3.08
N PHE A 45 -0.54 -4.49 -1.99
CA PHE A 45 -0.10 -4.26 -0.63
C PHE A 45 -0.23 -5.51 0.22
N LYS A 46 0.66 -5.66 1.16
CA LYS A 46 0.56 -6.64 2.23
C LYS A 46 -0.19 -6.04 3.40
N ALA A 47 -1.33 -6.62 3.76
CA ALA A 47 -2.03 -6.23 4.97
C ALA A 47 -1.16 -6.51 6.20
N GLY A 48 -1.05 -5.53 7.09
CA GLY A 48 -0.24 -5.65 8.30
C GLY A 48 0.03 -4.31 8.97
N THR A 49 0.75 -4.37 10.08
CA THR A 49 1.20 -3.21 10.83
C THR A 49 2.65 -2.90 10.46
N TYR A 50 2.91 -1.66 10.06
CA TYR A 50 4.21 -1.18 9.65
C TYR A 50 4.58 0.07 10.43
N SER A 51 5.83 0.20 10.82
CA SER A 51 6.30 1.36 11.54
C SER A 51 7.62 1.90 10.97
N ALA A 52 7.77 3.20 11.03
CA ALA A 52 9.02 3.88 10.72
C ALA A 52 9.19 5.10 11.62
N ALA A 53 10.44 5.46 11.87
CA ALA A 53 10.79 6.61 12.68
C ALA A 53 11.55 7.63 11.84
N ARG A 54 11.30 8.91 12.11
CA ARG A 54 12.04 10.05 11.55
C ARG A 54 12.31 11.06 12.66
N GLN A 55 13.41 11.78 12.48
CA GLN A 55 13.78 12.83 13.43
C GLN A 55 12.90 14.07 13.25
N GLY A 56 12.15 14.45 14.28
CA GLY A 56 11.43 15.71 14.39
C GLY A 56 12.31 16.83 14.97
N ILE A 57 11.69 17.88 15.54
CA ILE A 57 12.42 18.99 16.15
C ILE A 57 12.93 18.61 17.55
N GLY A 58 12.09 17.98 18.34
CA GLY A 58 12.40 17.62 19.74
C GLY A 58 13.08 16.28 19.88
N GLY A 59 12.87 15.36 18.92
CA GLY A 59 13.39 14.01 18.95
C GLY A 59 12.79 13.11 17.88
N ASP A 60 12.87 11.81 18.06
CA ASP A 60 12.37 10.86 17.10
C ASP A 60 10.84 10.77 17.12
N VAL A 61 10.24 10.87 15.94
CA VAL A 61 8.82 10.65 15.71
C VAL A 61 8.62 9.29 15.05
N THR A 62 7.92 8.40 15.73
CA THR A 62 7.61 7.06 15.22
C THR A 62 6.17 7.00 14.72
N VAL A 63 5.98 6.62 13.48
CA VAL A 63 4.66 6.43 12.88
C VAL A 63 4.42 4.95 12.70
N THR A 64 3.31 4.46 13.22
CA THR A 64 2.83 3.08 13.05
C THR A 64 1.52 3.09 12.27
N LEU A 65 1.47 2.36 11.17
CA LEU A 65 0.32 2.27 10.28
C LEU A 65 -0.19 0.83 10.21
N ASP A 66 -1.50 0.66 10.39
CA ASP A 66 -2.19 -0.58 10.01
C ASP A 66 -2.75 -0.40 8.61
N ILE A 67 -2.29 -1.22 7.68
CA ILE A 67 -2.61 -1.11 6.25
C ILE A 67 -3.31 -2.39 5.78
N ASP A 68 -4.36 -2.24 4.98
CA ASP A 68 -5.05 -3.37 4.36
C ASP A 68 -4.41 -3.80 3.03
N ALA A 69 -4.91 -4.90 2.45
CA ALA A 69 -4.43 -5.43 1.17
C ALA A 69 -4.69 -4.49 -0.02
N GLN A 70 -5.53 -3.47 0.14
CA GLN A 70 -5.82 -2.44 -0.85
C GLN A 70 -4.96 -1.18 -0.68
N GLY A 71 -4.12 -1.15 0.35
CA GLY A 71 -3.26 0.01 0.66
C GLY A 71 -3.98 1.12 1.42
N LYS A 72 -5.11 0.83 2.06
CA LYS A 72 -5.81 1.79 2.92
C LYS A 72 -5.25 1.77 4.33
N VAL A 73 -5.10 2.95 4.91
CA VAL A 73 -4.73 3.10 6.32
C VAL A 73 -5.97 2.86 7.19
N LEU A 74 -5.99 1.75 7.91
CA LEU A 74 -7.07 1.40 8.83
C LEU A 74 -6.92 2.11 10.16
N LYS A 75 -5.69 2.28 10.60
CA LYS A 75 -5.32 2.96 11.83
C LYS A 75 -3.94 3.59 11.69
N SER A 76 -3.78 4.74 12.28
CA SER A 76 -2.48 5.41 12.43
C SER A 76 -2.23 5.72 13.89
N THR A 77 -1.02 5.47 14.36
CA THR A 77 -0.54 5.83 15.69
C THR A 77 0.79 6.55 15.51
N ILE A 78 0.92 7.70 16.14
CA ILE A 78 2.14 8.52 16.07
C ILE A 78 2.63 8.73 17.48
N ASP A 79 3.85 8.27 17.74
CA ASP A 79 4.55 8.45 19.02
C ASP A 79 5.66 9.47 18.84
N ALA A 80 5.57 10.56 19.56
CA ALA A 80 6.54 11.64 19.56
C ALA A 80 6.86 12.07 21.01
N PRO A 81 7.51 11.20 21.81
CA PRO A 81 7.67 11.39 23.25
C PRO A 81 8.57 12.57 23.62
N GLU A 82 9.45 12.97 22.73
CA GLU A 82 10.40 14.08 22.96
C GLU A 82 9.95 15.40 22.32
N GLU A 83 8.84 15.40 21.59
CA GLU A 83 8.24 16.60 21.05
C GLU A 83 7.53 17.39 22.17
N THR A 84 7.42 18.72 22.01
CA THR A 84 6.67 19.56 22.92
C THR A 84 5.20 19.13 22.97
N PRO A 85 4.65 18.71 24.12
CA PRO A 85 3.30 18.14 24.19
C PRO A 85 2.21 19.05 23.62
N GLU A 86 2.35 20.35 23.82
CA GLU A 86 1.37 21.37 23.43
C GLU A 86 1.41 21.72 21.92
N VAL A 87 2.46 21.33 21.20
CA VAL A 87 2.62 21.66 19.77
C VAL A 87 2.84 20.40 18.95
N GLY A 88 3.92 19.68 19.19
CA GLY A 88 4.25 18.47 18.45
C GLY A 88 3.35 17.29 18.83
N GLY A 89 3.03 17.15 20.11
CA GLY A 89 2.15 16.09 20.61
C GLY A 89 0.71 16.23 20.11
N GLU A 90 0.14 17.42 20.13
CA GLU A 90 -1.21 17.69 19.58
C GLU A 90 -1.23 17.48 18.06
N ALA A 91 -0.20 17.97 17.35
CA ALA A 91 -0.07 17.77 15.91
C ALA A 91 0.03 16.28 15.55
N ALA A 92 0.76 15.48 16.32
CA ALA A 92 0.85 14.03 16.13
C ALA A 92 -0.52 13.34 16.23
N ILE A 93 -1.31 13.71 17.24
CA ILE A 93 -2.67 13.17 17.44
C ILE A 93 -3.60 13.57 16.28
N GLU A 94 -3.55 14.84 15.87
CA GLU A 94 -4.37 15.35 14.78
C GLU A 94 -4.03 14.69 13.43
N LEU A 95 -2.74 14.54 13.14
CA LEU A 95 -2.27 13.85 11.93
C LEU A 95 -2.64 12.37 11.94
N ALA A 96 -2.49 11.67 13.08
CA ALA A 96 -2.90 10.26 13.20
C ALA A 96 -4.39 10.08 12.94
N LYS A 97 -5.20 10.98 13.49
CA LYS A 97 -6.65 10.99 13.26
C LYS A 97 -6.99 11.26 11.80
N ALA A 98 -6.38 12.28 11.20
CA ALA A 98 -6.59 12.62 9.79
C ALA A 98 -6.21 11.49 8.84
N MET A 99 -5.08 10.80 9.09
CA MET A 99 -4.66 9.63 8.29
C MET A 99 -5.67 8.48 8.40
N THR A 100 -6.20 8.23 9.59
CA THR A 100 -7.21 7.20 9.82
C THR A 100 -8.54 7.55 9.17
N GLU A 101 -9.01 8.79 9.30
CA GLU A 101 -10.27 9.25 8.73
C GLU A 101 -10.23 9.30 7.19
N LYS A 102 -9.13 9.77 6.61
CA LYS A 102 -8.91 9.79 5.15
C LYS A 102 -8.52 8.41 4.59
N GLN A 103 -8.22 7.45 5.44
CA GLN A 103 -7.68 6.14 5.07
C GLN A 103 -6.45 6.25 4.14
N SER A 104 -5.62 7.26 4.38
CA SER A 104 -4.49 7.64 3.53
C SER A 104 -3.38 8.29 4.35
N ILE A 105 -2.14 8.14 3.90
CA ILE A 105 -1.00 8.90 4.44
C ILE A 105 -0.95 10.34 3.91
N GLN A 106 -1.70 10.66 2.87
CA GLN A 106 -1.76 11.99 2.27
C GLN A 106 -2.69 12.88 3.10
N VAL A 107 -2.12 13.54 4.10
CA VAL A 107 -2.82 14.48 4.98
C VAL A 107 -2.12 15.84 4.97
N ASP A 108 -2.89 16.88 5.25
CA ASP A 108 -2.36 18.22 5.35
C ASP A 108 -1.56 18.38 6.65
N GLY A 109 -0.46 19.15 6.60
CA GLY A 109 0.31 19.46 7.79
C GLY A 109 -0.46 20.37 8.76
N VAL A 110 -0.16 20.22 10.04
CA VAL A 110 -0.76 21.05 11.08
C VAL A 110 -0.11 22.43 11.13
N SER A 111 -0.91 23.47 11.13
CA SER A 111 -0.44 24.86 11.20
C SER A 111 0.30 25.11 12.54
N GLY A 112 1.50 25.66 12.45
CA GLY A 112 2.37 25.88 13.62
C GLY A 112 3.27 24.72 14.00
N ALA A 113 3.06 23.51 13.44
CA ALA A 113 3.88 22.32 13.66
C ALA A 113 4.42 21.75 12.32
N THR A 114 4.87 22.61 11.41
CA THR A 114 5.28 22.24 10.05
C THR A 114 6.43 21.22 10.04
N MET A 115 7.41 21.36 10.91
CA MET A 115 8.56 20.47 10.97
C MET A 115 8.16 19.09 11.50
N THR A 116 7.37 19.03 12.56
CA THR A 116 6.83 17.77 13.11
C THR A 116 5.92 17.10 12.08
N SER A 117 5.08 17.86 11.39
CA SER A 117 4.22 17.36 10.31
C SER A 117 5.05 16.76 9.15
N GLY A 118 6.16 17.39 8.77
CA GLY A 118 7.09 16.89 7.79
C GLY A 118 7.70 15.55 8.19
N ALA A 119 8.22 15.46 9.41
CA ALA A 119 8.79 14.23 9.97
C ALA A 119 7.77 13.09 10.01
N VAL A 120 6.52 13.39 10.42
CA VAL A 120 5.41 12.44 10.42
C VAL A 120 5.09 11.94 9.00
N GLN A 121 5.04 12.83 8.02
CA GLN A 121 4.76 12.44 6.63
C GLN A 121 5.86 11.56 6.06
N GLU A 122 7.13 11.91 6.25
CA GLU A 122 8.26 11.09 5.82
C GLU A 122 8.26 9.71 6.49
N ALA A 123 8.00 9.65 7.79
CA ALA A 123 7.87 8.38 8.51
C ALA A 123 6.67 7.55 8.01
N ALA A 124 5.54 8.20 7.72
CA ALA A 124 4.37 7.53 7.16
C ALA A 124 4.63 6.98 5.76
N GLU A 125 5.35 7.72 4.90
CA GLU A 125 5.74 7.25 3.57
C GLU A 125 6.66 6.03 3.65
N ASP A 126 7.60 6.02 4.58
CA ASP A 126 8.49 4.88 4.78
C ASP A 126 7.73 3.65 5.30
N ALA A 127 6.87 3.81 6.31
CA ALA A 127 6.03 2.73 6.80
C ALA A 127 5.11 2.20 5.69
N TYR A 128 4.52 3.08 4.90
CA TYR A 128 3.66 2.74 3.79
C TYR A 128 4.40 2.02 2.66
N SER A 129 5.64 2.39 2.39
CA SER A 129 6.47 1.74 1.39
C SER A 129 6.81 0.30 1.74
N GLN A 130 6.93 -0.02 3.04
CA GLN A 130 7.13 -1.39 3.53
C GLN A 130 5.92 -2.29 3.24
N ALA A 131 4.72 -1.73 3.23
CA ALA A 131 3.50 -2.44 2.88
C ALA A 131 3.39 -2.76 1.38
N LYS A 132 4.04 -1.98 0.53
CA LYS A 132 4.19 -2.27 -0.91
C LYS A 132 5.17 -3.43 -1.07
N ALA A 133 4.74 -4.61 -0.70
CA ALA A 133 5.62 -5.76 -0.78
C ALA A 133 5.87 -6.16 -2.23
N ASN A 134 7.12 -6.38 -2.50
CA ASN A 134 7.65 -6.99 -3.70
C ASN A 134 7.12 -8.42 -3.89
#